data_61a1a0cc13329135eba569acd4f81468
#
_entry.id   61a1a0cc13329135eba569acd4f81468
#
_cell.length_a   1.000
_cell.length_b   1.000
_cell.length_c   1.000
_cell.angle_alpha   90.00
_cell.angle_beta   90.00
_cell.angle_gamma   90.00
#
_symmetry.space_group_name_H-M   'P 1'
#
loop_
_entity.id
_entity.type
_entity.pdbx_description
1 polymer ?
#
loop_
_entity_poly.entity_id
_entity_poly.type
_entity_poly.pdbx_seq_one_letter_code
_entity_poly.pdbx_strand_id
1 'polypeptide(L)'
;MSISTIKAFTIVELIVVIAIISLLASISIPIYMKYQNKAKITSYALPMVKACAYDAAGLCQEINISSSTTLSLNGLKNCESTIVPGGSLTINISGSVTCDSSGYVSDGTIIGRLDGVEEYKASCCLNAKGIECSVK
;
A
#
# COMPACT_ATOMS: atom_id res chain seq x y z
N MET A 1 3.80 18.22 -63.69
CA MET A 1 3.01 17.24 -62.90
C MET A 1 4.00 16.42 -62.09
N SER A 2 4.15 16.71 -60.79
CA SER A 2 5.15 16.05 -59.93
C SER A 2 4.54 14.77 -59.36
N ILE A 3 5.07 13.63 -59.81
CA ILE A 3 4.65 12.33 -59.30
C ILE A 3 5.32 12.16 -57.94
N SER A 4 4.56 12.33 -56.86
CA SER A 4 5.01 11.97 -55.50
C SER A 4 5.20 10.47 -55.44
N THR A 5 6.44 10.01 -55.35
CA THR A 5 6.78 8.61 -55.07
C THR A 5 6.29 8.26 -53.66
N ILE A 6 5.15 7.62 -53.59
CA ILE A 6 4.65 7.03 -52.32
C ILE A 6 5.56 5.85 -52.00
N LYS A 7 6.41 6.00 -50.99
CA LYS A 7 7.20 4.89 -50.46
C LYS A 7 6.24 3.92 -49.75
N ALA A 8 6.02 2.76 -50.33
CA ALA A 8 5.24 1.70 -49.69
C ALA A 8 6.13 0.98 -48.65
N PHE A 9 5.58 0.72 -47.47
CA PHE A 9 6.23 -0.05 -46.44
C PHE A 9 6.40 -1.51 -46.88
N THR A 10 7.56 -2.09 -46.63
CA THR A 10 7.78 -3.50 -46.92
C THR A 10 7.22 -4.37 -45.76
N ILE A 11 6.75 -5.57 -46.10
CA ILE A 11 6.26 -6.53 -45.10
C ILE A 11 7.37 -6.88 -44.09
N VAL A 12 8.60 -6.93 -44.54
CA VAL A 12 9.78 -7.23 -43.70
C VAL A 12 10.00 -6.12 -42.67
N GLU A 13 9.88 -4.84 -43.03
CA GLU A 13 9.97 -3.73 -42.08
C GLU A 13 8.88 -3.82 -41.02
N LEU A 14 7.66 -4.20 -41.36
CA LEU A 14 6.59 -4.35 -40.40
C LEU A 14 6.87 -5.50 -39.43
N ILE A 15 7.31 -6.66 -39.92
CA ILE A 15 7.59 -7.83 -39.09
C ILE A 15 8.73 -7.54 -38.11
N VAL A 16 9.79 -6.87 -38.53
CA VAL A 16 10.91 -6.48 -37.65
C VAL A 16 10.44 -5.56 -36.52
N VAL A 17 9.60 -4.58 -36.82
CA VAL A 17 9.07 -3.64 -35.82
C VAL A 17 8.22 -4.35 -34.79
N ILE A 18 7.28 -5.20 -35.19
CA ILE A 18 6.45 -5.94 -34.24
C ILE A 18 7.26 -6.93 -33.40
N ALA A 19 8.32 -7.53 -33.95
CA ALA A 19 9.22 -8.40 -33.20
C ALA A 19 9.95 -7.64 -32.08
N ILE A 20 10.47 -6.45 -32.37
CA ILE A 20 11.16 -5.62 -31.36
C ILE A 20 10.17 -5.16 -30.28
N ILE A 21 8.97 -4.70 -30.66
CA ILE A 21 7.94 -4.27 -29.70
C ILE A 21 7.53 -5.43 -28.78
N SER A 22 7.39 -6.63 -29.33
CA SER A 22 7.04 -7.83 -28.57
C SER A 22 8.09 -8.17 -27.50
N LEU A 23 9.38 -8.07 -27.85
CA LEU A 23 10.48 -8.30 -26.91
C LEU A 23 10.49 -7.26 -25.78
N LEU A 24 10.33 -5.98 -26.12
CA LEU A 24 10.28 -4.90 -25.13
C LEU A 24 9.07 -5.02 -24.20
N ALA A 25 7.89 -5.33 -24.76
CA ALA A 25 6.66 -5.50 -23.98
C ALA A 25 6.76 -6.64 -22.99
N SER A 26 7.39 -7.75 -23.33
CA SER A 26 7.54 -8.92 -22.47
C SER A 26 8.26 -8.62 -21.14
N ILE A 27 9.17 -7.68 -21.14
CA ILE A 27 9.94 -7.26 -19.95
C ILE A 27 9.19 -6.14 -19.19
N SER A 28 8.57 -5.20 -19.93
CA SER A 28 7.99 -3.99 -19.35
C SER A 28 6.71 -4.26 -18.56
N ILE A 29 5.85 -5.17 -19.03
CA ILE A 29 4.55 -5.43 -18.42
C ILE A 29 4.66 -5.94 -16.96
N PRO A 30 5.45 -6.97 -16.63
CA PRO A 30 5.53 -7.47 -15.26
C PRO A 30 6.11 -6.44 -14.29
N ILE A 31 7.06 -5.64 -14.74
CA ILE A 31 7.63 -4.57 -13.92
C ILE A 31 6.59 -3.49 -13.63
N TYR A 32 5.84 -3.08 -14.65
CA TYR A 32 4.78 -2.08 -14.50
C TYR A 32 3.68 -2.52 -13.52
N MET A 33 3.27 -3.78 -13.56
CA MET A 33 2.27 -4.32 -12.63
C MET A 33 2.75 -4.26 -11.18
N LYS A 34 4.01 -4.55 -10.91
CA LYS A 34 4.60 -4.40 -9.56
C LYS A 34 4.55 -2.96 -9.05
N TYR A 35 4.91 -2.00 -9.89
CA TYR A 35 4.82 -0.59 -9.54
C TYR A 35 3.38 -0.14 -9.29
N GLN A 36 2.42 -0.59 -10.10
CA GLN A 36 1.00 -0.31 -9.88
C GLN A 36 0.51 -0.86 -8.54
N ASN A 37 0.85 -2.11 -8.21
CA ASN A 37 0.45 -2.73 -6.95
C ASN A 37 1.04 -1.98 -5.75
N LYS A 38 2.31 -1.63 -5.81
CA LYS A 38 2.96 -0.83 -4.76
C LYS A 38 2.31 0.55 -4.64
N ALA A 39 1.98 1.21 -5.74
CA ALA A 39 1.30 2.50 -5.74
C ALA A 39 -0.10 2.43 -5.11
N LYS A 40 -0.86 1.36 -5.37
CA LYS A 40 -2.17 1.12 -4.75
C LYS A 40 -2.07 1.00 -3.23
N ILE A 41 -1.11 0.21 -2.73
CA ILE A 41 -0.88 0.09 -1.28
C ILE A 41 -0.48 1.44 -0.68
N THR A 42 0.41 2.18 -1.35
CA THR A 42 0.88 3.48 -0.86
C THR A 42 -0.25 4.52 -0.82
N SER A 43 -1.14 4.52 -1.80
CA SER A 43 -2.22 5.51 -1.88
C SER A 43 -3.42 5.18 -1.00
N TYR A 44 -3.74 3.90 -0.81
CA TYR A 44 -4.96 3.49 -0.12
C TYR A 44 -4.68 2.91 1.28
N ALA A 45 -3.82 1.89 1.38
CA ALA A 45 -3.61 1.20 2.64
C ALA A 45 -2.73 2.00 3.62
N LEU A 46 -1.66 2.64 3.13
CA LEU A 46 -0.72 3.35 3.99
C LEU A 46 -1.37 4.50 4.80
N PRO A 47 -2.20 5.40 4.22
CA PRO A 47 -2.84 6.46 4.99
C PRO A 47 -3.83 5.91 6.03
N MET A 48 -4.54 4.82 5.72
CA MET A 48 -5.48 4.20 6.66
C MET A 48 -4.75 3.56 7.84
N VAL A 49 -3.67 2.81 7.58
CA VAL A 49 -2.84 2.24 8.65
C VAL A 49 -2.20 3.33 9.52
N LYS A 50 -1.81 4.44 8.89
CA LYS A 50 -1.29 5.61 9.61
C LYS A 50 -2.35 6.24 10.51
N ALA A 51 -3.57 6.43 10.00
CA ALA A 51 -4.68 6.95 10.80
C ALA A 51 -5.01 6.03 11.98
N CYS A 52 -5.05 4.71 11.76
CA CYS A 52 -5.21 3.72 12.82
C CYS A 52 -4.10 3.81 13.89
N ALA A 53 -2.85 4.01 13.46
CA ALA A 53 -1.72 4.13 14.37
C ALA A 53 -1.83 5.39 15.27
N TYR A 54 -2.30 6.50 14.73
CA TYR A 54 -2.55 7.71 15.52
C TYR A 54 -3.74 7.56 16.47
N ASP A 55 -4.82 6.91 16.05
CA ASP A 55 -5.97 6.62 16.92
C ASP A 55 -5.54 5.70 18.08
N ALA A 56 -4.77 4.67 17.80
CA ALA A 56 -4.26 3.78 18.84
C ALA A 56 -3.34 4.49 19.84
N ALA A 57 -2.47 5.39 19.35
CA ALA A 57 -1.62 6.21 20.20
C ALA A 57 -2.42 7.19 21.06
N GLY A 58 -3.47 7.80 20.50
CA GLY A 58 -4.39 8.67 21.25
C GLY A 58 -5.13 7.93 22.35
N LEU A 59 -5.60 6.71 22.04
CA LEU A 59 -6.28 5.87 23.04
C LEU A 59 -5.36 5.49 24.22
N CYS A 60 -4.07 5.27 23.97
CA CYS A 60 -3.11 5.04 25.06
C CYS A 60 -3.06 6.21 26.05
N GLN A 61 -3.21 7.45 25.57
CA GLN A 61 -3.19 8.66 26.43
C GLN A 61 -4.49 8.86 27.23
N GLU A 62 -5.62 8.36 26.70
CA GLU A 62 -6.90 8.47 27.38
C GLU A 62 -7.12 7.42 28.47
N ILE A 63 -6.50 6.26 28.32
CA ILE A 63 -6.65 5.16 29.26
C ILE A 63 -5.65 5.32 30.43
N ASN A 64 -6.20 5.51 31.64
CA ASN A 64 -5.40 5.48 32.88
C ASN A 64 -5.02 4.03 33.21
N ILE A 65 -3.85 3.60 32.75
CA ILE A 65 -3.33 2.25 32.98
C ILE A 65 -2.29 2.27 34.12
N SER A 66 -2.46 1.38 35.09
CA SER A 66 -1.49 1.20 36.17
C SER A 66 -0.31 0.28 35.80
N SER A 67 -0.41 -0.41 34.66
CA SER A 67 0.60 -1.34 34.12
C SER A 67 0.53 -1.39 32.60
N SER A 68 1.59 -1.86 31.95
CA SER A 68 1.61 -2.02 30.49
C SER A 68 0.46 -2.92 30.02
N THR A 69 -0.30 -2.45 29.04
CA THR A 69 -1.48 -3.15 28.52
C THR A 69 -1.46 -3.18 27.01
N THR A 70 -1.74 -4.35 26.43
CA THR A 70 -1.89 -4.49 24.97
C THR A 70 -3.31 -4.13 24.57
N LEU A 71 -3.45 -3.18 23.67
CA LEU A 71 -4.73 -2.74 23.13
C LEU A 71 -5.13 -3.59 21.93
N SER A 72 -6.40 -3.96 21.91
CA SER A 72 -7.05 -4.46 20.71
C SER A 72 -7.42 -3.29 19.80
N LEU A 73 -7.18 -3.42 18.50
CA LEU A 73 -7.56 -2.41 17.51
C LEU A 73 -9.06 -2.41 17.19
N ASN A 74 -9.80 -3.42 17.73
CA ASN A 74 -11.23 -3.52 17.50
C ASN A 74 -11.99 -2.36 18.18
N GLY A 75 -12.85 -1.71 17.42
CA GLY A 75 -13.64 -0.58 17.90
C GLY A 75 -13.00 0.79 17.68
N LEU A 76 -11.77 0.84 17.18
CA LEU A 76 -11.17 2.08 16.69
C LEU A 76 -11.62 2.34 15.27
N LYS A 77 -12.28 3.49 15.04
CA LYS A 77 -12.91 3.83 13.76
C LYS A 77 -12.00 3.73 12.55
N ASN A 78 -10.75 4.14 12.68
CA ASN A 78 -9.78 4.11 11.59
C ASN A 78 -8.99 2.80 11.50
N CYS A 79 -9.27 1.83 12.40
CA CYS A 79 -8.66 0.50 12.40
C CYS A 79 -9.57 -0.58 11.82
N GLU A 80 -10.80 -0.23 11.47
CA GLU A 80 -11.74 -1.16 10.86
C GLU A 80 -11.42 -1.38 9.38
N SER A 81 -11.70 -2.60 8.92
CA SER A 81 -11.61 -2.92 7.50
C SER A 81 -12.61 -2.09 6.70
N THR A 82 -12.16 -1.46 5.63
CA THR A 82 -12.99 -0.57 4.83
C THR A 82 -12.79 -0.79 3.34
N ILE A 83 -13.78 -0.38 2.56
CA ILE A 83 -13.74 -0.45 1.10
C ILE A 83 -13.10 0.84 0.57
N VAL A 84 -12.19 0.68 -0.39
CA VAL A 84 -11.54 1.81 -1.06
C VAL A 84 -12.56 2.65 -1.84
N PRO A 85 -12.54 3.98 -1.72
CA PRO A 85 -13.40 4.86 -2.51
C PRO A 85 -13.24 4.62 -4.02
N GLY A 86 -14.35 4.32 -4.70
CA GLY A 86 -14.37 4.08 -6.14
C GLY A 86 -13.94 2.68 -6.59
N GLY A 87 -13.76 1.73 -5.67
CA GLY A 87 -13.35 0.37 -5.98
C GLY A 87 -14.08 -0.71 -5.19
N SER A 88 -13.92 -1.95 -5.62
CA SER A 88 -14.38 -3.14 -4.92
C SER A 88 -13.28 -3.75 -4.01
N LEU A 89 -12.18 -3.04 -3.80
CA LEU A 89 -11.05 -3.52 -3.01
C LEU A 89 -11.26 -3.20 -1.53
N THR A 90 -11.06 -4.18 -0.67
CA THR A 90 -11.16 -4.03 0.78
C THR A 90 -9.76 -3.88 1.38
N ILE A 91 -9.61 -2.95 2.31
CA ILE A 91 -8.41 -2.81 3.12
C ILE A 91 -8.65 -3.55 4.44
N ASN A 92 -7.83 -4.55 4.72
CA ASN A 92 -7.86 -5.30 5.98
C ASN A 92 -6.73 -4.79 6.88
N ILE A 93 -7.11 -4.25 8.05
CA ILE A 93 -6.17 -3.75 9.04
C ILE A 93 -6.09 -4.74 10.20
N SER A 94 -4.87 -5.06 10.63
CA SER A 94 -4.61 -5.96 11.75
C SER A 94 -3.33 -5.55 12.48
N GLY A 95 -3.26 -5.89 13.74
CA GLY A 95 -2.09 -5.60 14.56
C GLY A 95 -2.42 -5.49 16.03
N SER A 96 -1.45 -5.05 16.80
CA SER A 96 -1.57 -4.80 18.24
C SER A 96 -0.65 -3.66 18.65
N VAL A 97 -1.04 -2.95 19.68
CA VAL A 97 -0.28 -1.83 20.25
C VAL A 97 -0.23 -2.02 21.76
N THR A 98 0.93 -1.86 22.36
CA THR A 98 1.12 -1.93 23.82
C THR A 98 1.36 -0.52 24.35
N CYS A 99 0.57 -0.12 25.32
CA CYS A 99 0.70 1.14 26.04
C CYS A 99 1.48 0.91 27.34
N ASP A 100 2.31 1.86 27.74
CA ASP A 100 2.97 1.86 29.04
C ASP A 100 2.11 2.54 30.11
N SER A 101 2.56 2.46 31.37
CA SER A 101 1.88 3.11 32.50
C SER A 101 1.89 4.64 32.46
N SER A 102 2.66 5.23 31.58
CA SER A 102 2.74 6.70 31.36
C SER A 102 1.76 7.18 30.29
N GLY A 103 1.00 6.28 29.67
CA GLY A 103 0.05 6.60 28.60
C GLY A 103 0.70 6.76 27.22
N TYR A 104 1.92 6.26 27.06
CA TYR A 104 2.59 6.27 25.76
C TYR A 104 2.64 4.88 25.15
N VAL A 105 2.80 4.83 23.83
CA VAL A 105 3.01 3.57 23.14
C VAL A 105 4.44 3.08 23.39
N SER A 106 4.57 1.91 23.98
CA SER A 106 5.87 1.27 24.21
C SER A 106 6.33 0.46 22.99
N ASP A 107 5.41 -0.28 22.38
CA ASP A 107 5.65 -1.08 21.18
C ASP A 107 4.33 -1.37 20.45
N GLY A 108 4.41 -1.57 19.15
CA GLY A 108 3.25 -1.96 18.35
C GLY A 108 3.55 -2.09 16.89
N THR A 109 2.76 -2.93 16.23
CA THR A 109 2.80 -3.06 14.76
C THR A 109 1.39 -3.15 14.22
N ILE A 110 1.09 -2.30 13.25
CA ILE A 110 -0.18 -2.30 12.54
C ILE A 110 0.10 -2.54 11.06
N ILE A 111 -0.61 -3.49 10.49
CA ILE A 111 -0.44 -3.92 9.10
C ILE A 111 -1.76 -3.72 8.36
N GLY A 112 -1.70 -3.09 7.21
CA GLY A 112 -2.80 -2.99 6.26
C GLY A 112 -2.50 -3.77 4.98
N ARG A 113 -3.45 -4.60 4.58
CA ARG A 113 -3.42 -5.36 3.34
C ARG A 113 -4.58 -4.94 2.46
N LEU A 114 -4.35 -4.92 1.17
CA LEU A 114 -5.37 -4.64 0.18
C LEU A 114 -5.72 -5.95 -0.54
N ASP A 115 -6.99 -6.30 -0.57
CA ASP A 115 -7.44 -7.48 -1.30
C ASP A 115 -7.02 -7.39 -2.77
N GLY A 116 -6.56 -8.51 -3.33
CA GLY A 116 -6.04 -8.56 -4.70
C GLY A 116 -4.61 -8.05 -4.88
N VAL A 117 -3.94 -7.61 -3.80
CA VAL A 117 -2.52 -7.21 -3.81
C VAL A 117 -1.80 -7.90 -2.66
N GLU A 118 -1.40 -9.15 -2.86
CA GLU A 118 -0.76 -9.94 -1.80
C GLU A 118 0.75 -9.66 -1.65
N GLU A 119 1.39 -9.19 -2.72
CA GLU A 119 2.85 -8.98 -2.78
C GLU A 119 3.32 -7.84 -1.86
N TYR A 120 2.47 -6.86 -1.59
CA TYR A 120 2.81 -5.68 -0.80
C TYR A 120 1.83 -5.47 0.36
N LYS A 121 2.33 -4.91 1.45
CA LYS A 121 1.55 -4.50 2.63
C LYS A 121 2.03 -3.16 3.17
N ALA A 122 1.13 -2.36 3.69
CA ALA A 122 1.47 -1.20 4.49
C ALA A 122 1.74 -1.65 5.93
N SER A 123 2.81 -1.20 6.53
CA SER A 123 3.17 -1.54 7.90
C SER A 123 3.58 -0.28 8.64
N CYS A 124 2.97 -0.03 9.80
CA CYS A 124 3.39 0.99 10.74
C CYS A 124 3.94 0.33 12.01
N CYS A 125 5.16 0.67 12.36
CA CYS A 125 5.78 0.30 13.63
C CYS A 125 5.64 1.49 14.58
N LEU A 126 5.09 1.24 15.76
CA LEU A 126 4.93 2.22 16.82
C LEU A 126 5.95 1.90 17.91
N ASN A 127 6.71 2.88 18.34
CA ASN A 127 7.67 2.72 19.42
C ASN A 127 7.77 4.03 20.22
N ALA A 128 8.55 4.03 21.30
CA ALA A 128 8.74 5.21 22.13
C ALA A 128 9.34 6.43 21.38
N LYS A 129 9.93 6.23 20.21
CA LYS A 129 10.49 7.31 19.37
C LYS A 129 9.48 7.89 18.39
N GLY A 130 8.38 7.20 18.14
CA GLY A 130 7.33 7.65 17.22
C GLY A 130 6.74 6.54 16.35
N ILE A 131 6.05 6.95 15.31
CA ILE A 131 5.35 6.08 14.37
C ILE A 131 6.09 6.12 13.03
N GLU A 132 6.62 4.97 12.64
CA GLU A 132 7.31 4.80 11.36
C GLU A 132 6.50 3.88 10.46
N CYS A 133 6.11 4.37 9.29
CA CYS A 133 5.27 3.64 8.34
C CYS A 133 6.00 3.42 7.02
N SER A 134 5.90 2.22 6.49
CA SER A 134 6.51 1.84 5.21
C SER A 134 5.65 0.83 4.45
N VAL A 135 5.89 0.72 3.14
CA VAL A 135 5.33 -0.32 2.28
C VAL A 135 6.41 -1.37 2.03
N LYS A 136 6.11 -2.59 2.39
CA LYS A 136 6.99 -3.75 2.24
C LYS A 136 6.33 -4.84 1.43
#